data_5e70e34af9ab6805a60992dfb230d718
#
_entry.id   5e70e34af9ab6805a60992dfb230d718
#
_cell.length_a   1.000
_cell.length_b   1.000
_cell.length_c   1.000
_cell.angle_alpha   90.00
_cell.angle_beta   90.00
_cell.angle_gamma   90.00
#
_symmetry.space_group_name_H-M   'P 1'
#
loop_
_entity.id
_entity.type
_entity.pdbx_description
1 polymer ?
#
loop_
_entity_poly.entity_id
_entity_poly.type
_entity_poly.pdbx_seq_one_letter_code
_entity_poly.pdbx_strand_id
1 'polypeptide(L)'
;MKVGVIGSGGREHAICTSLKKSKNIDKIYCFPGNAGTSFIAENIEIELNNFKELKRVIKELGIDIIIVGPEKPLVDGIVDFLELNKIKVFGPDRISSQLEGSKIFTKNLCKKYNIPTAKFGVFNSIQDSLSFLNECKFPIVVKADGLAAGKGVYICETNDQSKKAVEEIFKGKFGEAKQILIEEFLDCLLYTSDAADE
;
A
#
# COMPACT_ATOMS: atom_id res chain seq x y z
N MET A 1 0.49 -12.11 26.94
CA MET A 1 -0.42 -11.23 26.18
C MET A 1 -0.93 -11.92 24.91
N LYS A 2 -2.12 -11.55 24.46
CA LYS A 2 -2.70 -12.02 23.21
C LYS A 2 -2.47 -10.98 22.11
N VAL A 3 -1.98 -11.41 20.96
CA VAL A 3 -1.64 -10.53 19.84
C VAL A 3 -2.46 -10.92 18.62
N GLY A 4 -3.04 -9.94 17.93
CA GLY A 4 -3.69 -10.14 16.64
C GLY A 4 -2.82 -9.58 15.51
N VAL A 5 -2.67 -10.34 14.42
CA VAL A 5 -1.97 -9.92 13.20
C VAL A 5 -2.97 -9.85 12.06
N ILE A 6 -3.10 -8.69 11.43
CA ILE A 6 -3.99 -8.50 10.29
C ILE A 6 -3.22 -8.74 9.01
N GLY A 7 -3.77 -9.60 8.15
CA GLY A 7 -3.27 -9.94 6.82
C GLY A 7 -3.13 -11.43 6.59
N SER A 8 -2.71 -11.81 5.38
CA SER A 8 -2.63 -13.21 4.92
C SER A 8 -1.38 -13.51 4.10
N GLY A 9 -0.44 -12.59 4.00
CA GLY A 9 0.76 -12.72 3.17
C GLY A 9 1.95 -13.37 3.90
N GLY A 10 3.08 -13.47 3.20
CA GLY A 10 4.34 -13.95 3.75
C GLY A 10 4.89 -13.05 4.85
N ARG A 11 4.66 -11.73 4.76
CA ARG A 11 5.01 -10.75 5.79
C ARG A 11 4.33 -11.07 7.12
N GLU A 12 3.02 -11.30 7.10
CA GLU A 12 2.26 -11.64 8.30
C GLU A 12 2.68 -12.99 8.88
N HIS A 13 2.99 -13.98 8.02
CA HIS A 13 3.55 -15.24 8.48
C HIS A 13 4.91 -15.04 9.18
N ALA A 14 5.79 -14.22 8.63
CA ALA A 14 7.08 -13.90 9.25
C ALA A 14 6.90 -13.17 10.59
N ILE A 15 5.95 -12.23 10.67
CA ILE A 15 5.59 -11.54 11.92
C ILE A 15 5.12 -12.55 12.96
N CYS A 16 4.16 -13.42 12.63
CA CYS A 16 3.66 -14.45 13.54
C CYS A 16 4.79 -15.38 14.01
N THR A 17 5.69 -15.78 13.12
CA THR A 17 6.86 -16.61 13.44
C THR A 17 7.80 -15.92 14.44
N SER A 18 8.03 -14.62 14.28
CA SER A 18 8.84 -13.83 15.21
C SER A 18 8.15 -13.67 16.57
N LEU A 19 6.86 -13.38 16.59
CA LEU A 19 6.06 -13.25 17.81
C LEU A 19 6.03 -14.54 18.63
N LYS A 20 5.97 -15.71 17.97
CA LYS A 20 5.96 -17.02 18.61
C LYS A 20 7.20 -17.31 19.46
N LYS A 21 8.33 -16.65 19.15
CA LYS A 21 9.58 -16.78 19.92
C LYS A 21 9.56 -16.03 21.24
N SER A 22 8.62 -15.10 21.42
CA SER A 22 8.53 -14.27 22.63
C SER A 22 7.86 -15.02 23.77
N LYS A 23 8.48 -15.01 24.94
CA LYS A 23 7.92 -15.60 26.19
C LYS A 23 6.76 -14.76 26.76
N ASN A 24 6.57 -13.53 26.29
CA ASN A 24 5.51 -12.63 26.77
C ASN A 24 4.21 -12.76 25.97
N ILE A 25 4.17 -13.62 24.94
CA ILE A 25 3.02 -13.82 24.10
C ILE A 25 2.43 -15.21 24.37
N ASP A 26 1.20 -15.23 24.86
CA ASP A 26 0.49 -16.47 25.21
C ASP A 26 -0.25 -17.02 23.98
N LYS A 27 -0.81 -16.14 23.15
CA LYS A 27 -1.62 -16.52 22.01
C LYS A 27 -1.47 -15.52 20.86
N ILE A 28 -1.42 -16.04 19.65
CA ILE A 28 -1.40 -15.26 18.41
C ILE A 28 -2.67 -15.60 17.60
N TYR A 29 -3.35 -14.57 17.12
CA TYR A 29 -4.46 -14.67 16.17
C TYR A 29 -4.04 -14.02 14.85
N CYS A 30 -4.50 -14.55 13.71
CA CYS A 30 -4.22 -13.98 12.41
C CYS A 30 -5.53 -13.78 11.64
N PHE A 31 -5.72 -12.62 11.01
CA PHE A 31 -6.95 -12.18 10.36
C PHE A 31 -6.69 -11.84 8.89
N PRO A 32 -7.15 -12.61 7.92
CA PRO A 32 -7.71 -13.96 8.03
C PRO A 32 -6.61 -15.02 8.20
N GLY A 33 -5.31 -14.68 8.00
CA GLY A 33 -4.20 -15.61 8.00
C GLY A 33 -4.11 -16.43 6.69
N ASN A 34 -3.26 -17.44 6.72
CA ASN A 34 -3.02 -18.35 5.59
C ASN A 34 -2.63 -19.75 6.10
N ALA A 35 -2.36 -20.69 5.19
CA ALA A 35 -1.97 -22.05 5.55
C ALA A 35 -0.69 -22.11 6.42
N GLY A 36 0.29 -21.20 6.19
CA GLY A 36 1.51 -21.14 7.01
C GLY A 36 1.23 -20.62 8.42
N THR A 37 0.41 -19.58 8.55
CA THR A 37 0.07 -19.02 9.88
C THR A 37 -0.73 -19.99 10.72
N SER A 38 -1.51 -20.92 10.14
CA SER A 38 -2.29 -21.90 10.89
C SER A 38 -1.45 -22.86 11.76
N PHE A 39 -0.16 -23.03 11.47
CA PHE A 39 0.75 -23.82 12.29
C PHE A 39 1.27 -23.10 13.55
N ILE A 40 1.14 -21.76 13.59
CA ILE A 40 1.78 -20.93 14.64
C ILE A 40 0.81 -19.96 15.31
N ALA A 41 -0.33 -19.68 14.70
CA ALA A 41 -1.39 -18.79 15.15
C ALA A 41 -2.76 -19.44 14.94
N GLU A 42 -3.78 -18.90 15.56
CA GLU A 42 -5.15 -19.23 15.26
C GLU A 42 -5.68 -18.29 14.18
N ASN A 43 -6.00 -18.82 13.01
CA ASN A 43 -6.57 -18.05 11.93
C ASN A 43 -8.05 -17.80 12.17
N ILE A 44 -8.47 -16.55 12.02
CA ILE A 44 -9.89 -16.13 12.18
C ILE A 44 -10.35 -15.55 10.85
N GLU A 45 -11.19 -16.29 10.16
CA GLU A 45 -11.75 -15.86 8.87
C GLU A 45 -12.63 -14.63 9.05
N ILE A 46 -12.23 -13.52 8.45
CA ILE A 46 -12.97 -12.25 8.50
C ILE A 46 -12.62 -11.38 7.29
N GLU A 47 -13.58 -10.63 6.81
CA GLU A 47 -13.33 -9.61 5.78
C GLU A 47 -12.70 -8.37 6.40
N LEU A 48 -11.49 -8.01 5.94
CA LEU A 48 -10.69 -6.91 6.50
C LEU A 48 -11.28 -5.51 6.26
N ASN A 49 -12.26 -5.36 5.38
CA ASN A 49 -13.01 -4.12 5.16
C ASN A 49 -14.15 -3.93 6.20
N ASN A 50 -14.52 -4.97 6.93
CA ASN A 50 -15.54 -4.91 7.98
C ASN A 50 -14.93 -4.62 9.36
N PHE A 51 -14.52 -3.37 9.57
CA PHE A 51 -13.88 -2.95 10.82
C PHE A 51 -14.78 -3.11 12.06
N LYS A 52 -16.10 -3.05 11.90
CA LYS A 52 -17.04 -3.26 13.04
C LYS A 52 -17.01 -4.69 13.51
N GLU A 53 -17.03 -5.63 12.60
CA GLU A 53 -16.94 -7.06 12.90
C GLU A 53 -15.58 -7.41 13.50
N LEU A 54 -14.51 -6.91 12.89
CA LEU A 54 -13.16 -7.08 13.41
C LEU A 54 -13.05 -6.59 14.86
N LYS A 55 -13.57 -5.39 15.17
CA LYS A 55 -13.60 -4.87 16.52
C LYS A 55 -14.35 -5.80 17.49
N ARG A 56 -15.49 -6.35 17.09
CA ARG A 56 -16.28 -7.29 17.91
C ARG A 56 -15.44 -8.51 18.27
N VAL A 57 -14.84 -9.15 17.27
CA VAL A 57 -14.01 -10.35 17.44
C VAL A 57 -12.78 -10.07 18.30
N ILE A 58 -12.07 -8.95 18.09
CA ILE A 58 -10.92 -8.54 18.91
C ILE A 58 -11.29 -8.45 20.39
N LYS A 59 -12.45 -7.86 20.72
CA LYS A 59 -12.93 -7.74 22.10
C LYS A 59 -13.36 -9.07 22.70
N GLU A 60 -14.06 -9.91 21.96
CA GLU A 60 -14.50 -11.24 22.40
C GLU A 60 -13.32 -12.17 22.70
N LEU A 61 -12.27 -12.12 21.88
CA LEU A 61 -11.04 -12.90 22.09
C LEU A 61 -10.12 -12.30 23.16
N GLY A 62 -10.36 -11.06 23.59
CA GLY A 62 -9.56 -10.34 24.56
C GLY A 62 -8.13 -10.09 24.05
N ILE A 63 -8.00 -9.63 22.81
CA ILE A 63 -6.71 -9.34 22.20
C ILE A 63 -6.15 -8.04 22.77
N ASP A 64 -4.90 -8.05 23.22
CA ASP A 64 -4.25 -6.92 23.87
C ASP A 64 -3.71 -5.88 22.91
N ILE A 65 -3.25 -6.32 21.73
CA ILE A 65 -2.68 -5.47 20.69
C ILE A 65 -2.88 -6.06 19.31
N ILE A 66 -3.12 -5.20 18.33
CA ILE A 66 -3.20 -5.54 16.90
C ILE A 66 -1.96 -5.04 16.16
N ILE A 67 -1.44 -5.85 15.24
CA ILE A 67 -0.40 -5.49 14.28
C ILE A 67 -1.03 -5.55 12.89
N VAL A 68 -0.91 -4.48 12.10
CA VAL A 68 -1.47 -4.42 10.75
C VAL A 68 -0.36 -4.61 9.73
N GLY A 69 -0.44 -5.68 8.94
CA GLY A 69 0.57 -6.01 7.93
C GLY A 69 0.31 -5.37 6.56
N PRO A 70 -0.90 -5.52 5.97
CA PRO A 70 -1.15 -5.08 4.59
C PRO A 70 -1.50 -3.59 4.50
N GLU A 71 -1.17 -2.99 3.36
CA GLU A 71 -1.32 -1.56 3.09
C GLU A 71 -2.79 -1.14 2.98
N LYS A 72 -3.63 -1.96 2.36
CA LYS A 72 -5.03 -1.61 2.07
C LYS A 72 -5.84 -1.26 3.33
N PRO A 73 -5.86 -2.08 4.39
CA PRO A 73 -6.54 -1.71 5.63
C PRO A 73 -5.97 -0.44 6.28
N LEU A 74 -4.66 -0.19 6.18
CA LEU A 74 -4.02 1.00 6.72
C LEU A 74 -4.52 2.25 5.99
N VAL A 75 -4.52 2.24 4.66
CA VAL A 75 -5.03 3.33 3.81
C VAL A 75 -6.54 3.56 4.05
N ASP A 76 -7.29 2.49 4.31
CA ASP A 76 -8.72 2.56 4.64
C ASP A 76 -8.98 3.12 6.05
N GLY A 77 -7.94 3.24 6.91
CA GLY A 77 -8.01 3.88 8.22
C GLY A 77 -8.32 2.95 9.39
N ILE A 78 -7.90 1.69 9.30
CA ILE A 78 -8.11 0.70 10.37
C ILE A 78 -7.47 1.13 11.70
N VAL A 79 -6.29 1.77 11.65
CA VAL A 79 -5.58 2.22 12.85
C VAL A 79 -6.39 3.28 13.57
N ASP A 80 -6.82 4.32 12.86
CA ASP A 80 -7.67 5.39 13.41
C ASP A 80 -8.96 4.81 14.01
N PHE A 81 -9.59 3.85 13.32
CA PHE A 81 -10.80 3.20 13.79
C PHE A 81 -10.56 2.41 15.09
N LEU A 82 -9.47 1.65 15.17
CA LEU A 82 -9.17 0.84 16.36
C LEU A 82 -8.79 1.72 17.56
N GLU A 83 -7.99 2.76 17.35
CA GLU A 83 -7.60 3.72 18.39
C GLU A 83 -8.81 4.47 18.97
N LEU A 84 -9.71 4.96 18.11
CA LEU A 84 -10.98 5.56 18.54
C LEU A 84 -11.82 4.61 19.42
N ASN A 85 -11.66 3.30 19.23
CA ASN A 85 -12.34 2.27 20.03
C ASN A 85 -11.49 1.75 21.21
N LYS A 86 -10.38 2.45 21.55
CA LYS A 86 -9.45 2.13 22.65
C LYS A 86 -8.81 0.75 22.52
N ILE A 87 -8.58 0.29 21.32
CA ILE A 87 -7.84 -0.94 21.00
C ILE A 87 -6.41 -0.53 20.64
N LYS A 88 -5.43 -1.12 21.30
CA LYS A 88 -4.03 -0.87 20.98
C LYS A 88 -3.72 -1.46 19.61
N VAL A 89 -3.09 -0.67 18.76
CA VAL A 89 -2.73 -1.08 17.41
C VAL A 89 -1.35 -0.57 17.02
N PHE A 90 -0.62 -1.38 16.29
CA PHE A 90 0.66 -1.02 15.68
C PHE A 90 0.48 -0.93 14.18
N GLY A 91 0.69 0.25 13.65
CA GLY A 91 0.61 0.62 12.24
C GLY A 91 0.51 2.13 12.08
N PRO A 92 0.80 2.68 10.89
CA PRO A 92 0.59 4.08 10.60
C PRO A 92 -0.91 4.43 10.55
N ASP A 93 -1.26 5.64 10.95
CA ASP A 93 -2.60 6.18 10.76
C ASP A 93 -2.94 6.35 9.27
N ARG A 94 -4.19 6.69 8.98
CA ARG A 94 -4.69 6.84 7.62
C ARG A 94 -3.92 7.88 6.81
N ILE A 95 -3.50 8.98 7.42
CA ILE A 95 -2.78 10.05 6.74
C ILE A 95 -1.36 9.59 6.43
N SER A 96 -0.66 9.04 7.41
CA SER A 96 0.70 8.50 7.23
C SER A 96 0.73 7.36 6.21
N SER A 97 -0.32 6.54 6.17
CA SER A 97 -0.46 5.45 5.21
C SER A 97 -0.58 5.92 3.75
N GLN A 98 -0.88 7.22 3.52
CA GLN A 98 -0.89 7.78 2.17
C GLN A 98 0.51 7.83 1.55
N LEU A 99 1.58 7.71 2.32
CA LEU A 99 2.94 7.59 1.78
C LEU A 99 3.09 6.37 0.86
N GLU A 100 2.36 5.29 1.16
CA GLU A 100 2.26 4.10 0.32
C GLU A 100 1.00 4.14 -0.56
N GLY A 101 -0.10 4.64 0.00
CA GLY A 101 -1.43 4.64 -0.62
C GLY A 101 -1.59 5.58 -1.81
N SER A 102 -0.79 6.65 -1.92
CA SER A 102 -0.86 7.62 -3.01
C SER A 102 0.52 8.11 -3.42
N LYS A 103 0.91 7.78 -4.64
CA LYS A 103 2.16 8.26 -5.23
C LYS A 103 2.18 9.78 -5.36
N ILE A 104 1.02 10.36 -5.67
CA ILE A 104 0.85 11.81 -5.78
C ILE A 104 1.02 12.49 -4.44
N PHE A 105 0.45 11.92 -3.36
CA PHE A 105 0.65 12.42 -2.00
C PHE A 105 2.14 12.46 -1.65
N THR A 106 2.84 11.35 -1.87
CA THR A 106 4.28 11.23 -1.58
C THR A 106 5.12 12.21 -2.41
N LYS A 107 4.83 12.36 -3.71
CA LYS A 107 5.50 13.33 -4.57
C LYS A 107 5.29 14.79 -4.11
N ASN A 108 4.07 15.12 -3.73
CA ASN A 108 3.76 16.45 -3.19
C ASN A 108 4.46 16.70 -1.85
N LEU A 109 4.57 15.68 -1.00
CA LEU A 109 5.33 15.76 0.24
C LEU A 109 6.83 15.99 -0.04
N CYS A 110 7.41 15.23 -0.97
CA CYS A 110 8.79 15.42 -1.39
C CYS A 110 9.04 16.85 -1.89
N LYS A 111 8.14 17.37 -2.74
CA LYS A 111 8.21 18.75 -3.22
C LYS A 111 8.11 19.77 -2.09
N LYS A 112 7.19 19.58 -1.15
CA LYS A 112 6.98 20.49 -0.01
C LYS A 112 8.20 20.59 0.90
N TYR A 113 8.89 19.49 1.11
CA TYR A 113 10.02 19.41 2.05
C TYR A 113 11.39 19.35 1.35
N ASN A 114 11.45 19.60 0.03
CA ASN A 114 12.66 19.55 -0.77
C ASN A 114 13.40 18.20 -0.67
N ILE A 115 12.66 17.10 -0.57
CA ILE A 115 13.22 15.74 -0.59
C ILE A 115 13.52 15.39 -2.06
N PRO A 116 14.74 14.94 -2.38
CA PRO A 116 15.10 14.55 -3.73
C PRO A 116 14.17 13.49 -4.29
N THR A 117 13.65 13.73 -5.47
CA THR A 117 12.76 12.79 -6.20
C THR A 117 12.77 13.13 -7.69
N ALA A 118 12.38 12.19 -8.54
CA ALA A 118 12.24 12.41 -9.98
C ALA A 118 11.31 13.60 -10.25
N LYS A 119 11.62 14.41 -11.27
CA LYS A 119 10.73 15.48 -11.74
C LYS A 119 9.43 14.87 -12.20
N PHE A 120 8.31 15.50 -11.88
CA PHE A 120 7.00 14.92 -12.12
C PHE A 120 5.94 15.96 -12.47
N GLY A 121 4.90 15.49 -13.16
CA GLY A 121 3.63 16.18 -13.37
C GLY A 121 2.45 15.32 -12.93
N VAL A 122 1.39 15.97 -12.45
CA VAL A 122 0.13 15.32 -12.05
C VAL A 122 -0.97 15.79 -12.97
N PHE A 123 -1.75 14.88 -13.52
CA PHE A 123 -2.76 15.18 -14.54
C PHE A 123 -4.09 14.52 -14.19
N ASN A 124 -5.19 15.26 -14.46
CA ASN A 124 -6.56 14.85 -14.19
C ASN A 124 -7.30 14.47 -15.47
N SER A 125 -6.69 14.69 -16.63
CA SER A 125 -7.29 14.43 -17.94
C SER A 125 -6.29 13.82 -18.90
N ILE A 126 -6.81 13.06 -19.87
CA ILE A 126 -6.01 12.53 -20.98
C ILE A 126 -5.40 13.70 -21.76
N GLN A 127 -6.19 14.74 -22.06
CA GLN A 127 -5.76 15.85 -22.89
C GLN A 127 -4.53 16.59 -22.32
N ASP A 128 -4.56 16.93 -21.03
CA ASP A 128 -3.44 17.62 -20.37
C ASP A 128 -2.21 16.71 -20.31
N SER A 129 -2.41 15.42 -20.07
CA SER A 129 -1.36 14.43 -20.09
C SER A 129 -0.66 14.34 -21.43
N LEU A 130 -1.44 14.27 -22.51
CA LEU A 130 -0.91 14.18 -23.88
C LEU A 130 -0.16 15.46 -24.28
N SER A 131 -0.65 16.63 -23.87
CA SER A 131 0.04 17.90 -24.11
C SER A 131 1.40 17.92 -23.44
N PHE A 132 1.48 17.51 -22.19
CA PHE A 132 2.74 17.40 -21.45
C PHE A 132 3.72 16.40 -22.08
N LEU A 133 3.23 15.25 -22.54
CA LEU A 133 4.05 14.20 -23.16
C LEU A 133 4.77 14.68 -24.43
N ASN A 134 4.22 15.65 -25.17
CA ASN A 134 4.85 16.20 -26.37
C ASN A 134 6.13 17.00 -26.05
N GLU A 135 6.31 17.45 -24.81
CA GLU A 135 7.47 18.22 -24.35
C GLU A 135 8.49 17.35 -23.59
N CYS A 136 8.16 16.08 -23.32
CA CYS A 136 8.99 15.18 -22.56
C CYS A 136 10.14 14.59 -23.37
N LYS A 137 11.27 14.40 -22.70
CA LYS A 137 12.38 13.55 -23.20
C LYS A 137 12.15 12.12 -22.70
N PHE A 138 12.30 11.16 -23.58
CA PHE A 138 12.14 9.73 -23.25
C PHE A 138 13.49 9.10 -22.83
N PRO A 139 13.48 8.04 -21.98
CA PRO A 139 12.29 7.38 -21.41
C PRO A 139 11.62 8.19 -20.31
N ILE A 140 10.35 7.89 -20.06
CA ILE A 140 9.56 8.43 -18.95
C ILE A 140 8.78 7.33 -18.22
N VAL A 141 8.25 7.65 -17.05
CA VAL A 141 7.43 6.72 -16.28
C VAL A 141 6.03 7.28 -16.08
N VAL A 142 5.02 6.51 -16.48
CA VAL A 142 3.59 6.84 -16.28
C VAL A 142 3.03 5.92 -15.19
N LYS A 143 2.44 6.49 -14.16
CA LYS A 143 1.94 5.74 -12.99
C LYS A 143 0.48 6.06 -12.69
N ALA A 144 -0.30 5.01 -12.45
CA ALA A 144 -1.61 5.16 -11.82
C ALA A 144 -1.42 5.56 -10.35
N ASP A 145 -2.24 6.50 -9.84
CA ASP A 145 -2.27 6.78 -8.41
C ASP A 145 -3.03 5.69 -7.65
N GLY A 146 -2.71 5.54 -6.37
CA GLY A 146 -3.32 4.52 -5.52
C GLY A 146 -2.57 3.18 -5.49
N LEU A 147 -3.14 2.24 -4.70
CA LEU A 147 -2.63 0.88 -4.57
C LEU A 147 -2.99 0.07 -5.82
N ALA A 148 -2.00 -0.30 -6.61
CA ALA A 148 -2.14 -1.07 -7.84
C ALA A 148 -1.41 -2.42 -7.82
N ALA A 149 -1.00 -2.90 -6.65
CA ALA A 149 -0.28 -4.18 -6.46
C ALA A 149 0.91 -4.35 -7.43
N GLY A 150 1.74 -3.29 -7.56
CA GLY A 150 2.91 -3.29 -8.44
C GLY A 150 2.61 -3.17 -9.94
N LYS A 151 1.34 -3.15 -10.37
CA LYS A 151 0.96 -3.24 -11.80
C LYS A 151 0.66 -1.90 -12.48
N GLY A 152 0.54 -0.82 -11.72
CA GLY A 152 0.13 0.50 -12.23
C GLY A 152 1.28 1.39 -12.70
N VAL A 153 2.41 0.84 -13.13
CA VAL A 153 3.62 1.57 -13.54
C VAL A 153 4.01 1.16 -14.95
N TYR A 154 4.21 2.15 -15.83
CA TYR A 154 4.67 1.95 -17.19
C TYR A 154 5.98 2.73 -17.41
N ILE A 155 7.03 2.05 -17.78
CA ILE A 155 8.24 2.66 -18.33
C ILE A 155 8.02 2.79 -19.84
N CYS A 156 8.04 4.00 -20.35
CA CYS A 156 7.74 4.31 -21.72
C CYS A 156 8.97 4.88 -22.42
N GLU A 157 9.44 4.20 -23.44
CA GLU A 157 10.61 4.61 -24.25
C GLU A 157 10.22 5.53 -25.40
N THR A 158 8.92 5.56 -25.73
CA THR A 158 8.37 6.37 -26.85
C THR A 158 7.09 7.10 -26.45
N ASN A 159 6.80 8.16 -27.21
CA ASN A 159 5.55 8.93 -27.03
C ASN A 159 4.31 8.05 -27.24
N ASP A 160 4.32 7.12 -28.20
CA ASP A 160 3.16 6.28 -28.48
C ASP A 160 2.91 5.26 -27.34
N GLN A 161 3.96 4.73 -26.72
CA GLN A 161 3.84 3.89 -25.53
C GLN A 161 3.23 4.68 -24.37
N SER A 162 3.66 5.92 -24.15
CA SER A 162 3.14 6.76 -23.07
C SER A 162 1.70 7.18 -23.28
N LYS A 163 1.28 7.52 -24.50
CA LYS A 163 -0.12 7.80 -24.84
C LYS A 163 -1.01 6.60 -24.53
N LYS A 164 -0.60 5.40 -24.94
CA LYS A 164 -1.32 4.17 -24.64
C LYS A 164 -1.43 3.90 -23.15
N ALA A 165 -0.33 4.10 -22.40
CA ALA A 165 -0.33 3.94 -20.94
C ALA A 165 -1.32 4.91 -20.26
N VAL A 166 -1.32 6.19 -20.64
CA VAL A 166 -2.26 7.20 -20.14
C VAL A 166 -3.71 6.78 -20.40
N GLU A 167 -4.02 6.38 -21.63
CA GLU A 167 -5.38 5.93 -21.98
C GLU A 167 -5.82 4.70 -21.20
N GLU A 168 -4.95 3.70 -21.06
CA GLU A 168 -5.25 2.47 -20.31
C GLU A 168 -5.55 2.76 -18.83
N ILE A 169 -4.79 3.67 -18.21
CA ILE A 169 -5.00 4.05 -16.81
C ILE A 169 -6.34 4.78 -16.66
N PHE A 170 -6.63 5.79 -17.47
CA PHE A 170 -7.89 6.52 -17.39
C PHE A 170 -9.11 5.68 -17.78
N LYS A 171 -8.94 4.63 -18.60
CA LYS A 171 -9.98 3.63 -18.88
C LYS A 171 -10.23 2.66 -17.73
N GLY A 172 -9.50 2.79 -16.60
CA GLY A 172 -9.73 2.02 -15.38
C GLY A 172 -9.05 0.66 -15.31
N LYS A 173 -7.99 0.42 -16.09
CA LYS A 173 -7.26 -0.86 -16.07
C LYS A 173 -6.75 -1.26 -14.67
N PHE A 174 -6.50 -0.28 -13.81
CA PHE A 174 -6.03 -0.47 -12.42
C PHE A 174 -7.03 0.05 -11.38
N GLY A 175 -8.30 0.10 -11.73
CA GLY A 175 -9.35 0.74 -10.95
C GLY A 175 -9.63 2.16 -11.44
N GLU A 176 -10.60 2.84 -10.80
CA GLU A 176 -10.99 4.20 -11.17
C GLU A 176 -9.86 5.18 -10.82
N ALA A 177 -9.07 5.57 -11.81
CA ALA A 177 -8.01 6.55 -11.65
C ALA A 177 -8.52 7.96 -11.94
N LYS A 178 -8.59 8.80 -10.91
CA LYS A 178 -8.95 10.23 -11.05
C LYS A 178 -7.77 11.08 -11.50
N GLN A 179 -6.57 10.62 -11.25
CA GLN A 179 -5.31 11.31 -11.53
C GLN A 179 -4.24 10.30 -11.94
N ILE A 180 -3.29 10.77 -12.72
CA ILE A 180 -2.08 10.03 -13.06
C ILE A 180 -0.84 10.86 -12.73
N LEU A 181 0.26 10.16 -12.51
CA LEU A 181 1.58 10.71 -12.32
C LEU A 181 2.44 10.41 -13.56
N ILE A 182 3.08 11.41 -14.13
CA ILE A 182 4.10 11.26 -15.17
C ILE A 182 5.40 11.81 -14.59
N GLU A 183 6.47 11.04 -14.66
CA GLU A 183 7.76 11.43 -14.10
C GLU A 183 8.92 11.05 -15.02
N GLU A 184 10.05 11.76 -14.86
CA GLU A 184 11.29 11.40 -15.54
C GLU A 184 11.74 10.00 -15.11
N PHE A 185 12.29 9.27 -16.06
CA PHE A 185 12.97 8.01 -15.76
C PHE A 185 14.32 8.30 -15.13
N LEU A 186 14.61 7.69 -13.98
CA LEU A 186 15.91 7.76 -13.34
C LEU A 186 16.69 6.49 -13.66
N ASP A 187 17.77 6.62 -14.39
CA ASP A 187 18.71 5.52 -14.60
C ASP A 187 19.57 5.35 -13.35
N CYS A 188 19.18 4.37 -12.53
CA CYS A 188 19.79 4.17 -11.23
C CYS A 188 19.74 2.69 -10.84
N LEU A 189 20.73 2.24 -10.05
CA LEU A 189 20.87 0.85 -9.57
C LEU A 189 19.65 0.34 -8.78
N LEU A 190 18.88 1.21 -8.12
CA LEU A 190 17.67 0.84 -7.40
C LEU A 190 16.52 0.37 -8.31
N TYR A 191 16.51 0.75 -9.59
CA TYR A 191 15.54 0.23 -10.56
C TYR A 191 15.89 -1.15 -11.09
N THR A 192 17.08 -1.63 -10.83
CA THR A 192 17.55 -2.96 -11.26
C THR A 192 17.60 -3.97 -10.12
N SER A 193 17.25 -3.55 -8.89
CA SER A 193 17.13 -4.45 -7.75
C SER A 193 15.65 -4.64 -7.39
N ASP A 194 15.20 -5.88 -7.28
CA ASP A 194 13.87 -6.26 -6.77
C ASP A 194 13.70 -5.99 -5.26
N ALA A 195 14.63 -5.24 -4.66
CA ALA A 195 14.65 -4.98 -3.22
C ALA A 195 13.44 -4.18 -2.69
N ALA A 196 12.59 -3.64 -3.58
CA ALA A 196 11.33 -3.00 -3.21
C ALA A 196 10.13 -3.95 -3.25
N ASP A 197 10.29 -5.16 -3.79
CA ASP A 197 9.22 -6.15 -3.98
C ASP A 197 9.38 -7.38 -3.05
N GLU A 198 10.40 -7.40 -2.17
CA GLU A 198 10.63 -8.45 -1.18
C GLU A 198 10.02 -8.14 0.20
#